data_5cb6c479f13d357791f5ce23d06e0433
#
_entry.id   5cb6c479f13d357791f5ce23d06e0433
#
_cell.length_a   1.000
_cell.length_b   1.000
_cell.length_c   1.000
_cell.angle_alpha   90.00
_cell.angle_beta   90.00
_cell.angle_gamma   90.00
#
_symmetry.space_group_name_H-M   'P 1'
#
loop_
_entity.id
_entity.type
_entity.pdbx_description
1 polymer ?
#
loop_
_entity_poly.entity_id
_entity_poly.type
_entity_poly.pdbx_seq_one_letter_code
_entity_poly.pdbx_strand_id
1 'polypeptide(L)'
;MTITPLHRRRFFQMMAVAAAAPGLSALTGAPDARVLGRVLAMSDLHSAYERAGQLLAALEAEIAGSDVPHLIAVDGDIFEHGNVVSVRSGGVIDWAFLGELPKLAPTVVNLGNHDNDLTPDLHEVVARMRALGIVVVSNIIDARDGRPYAEAAVTLPWGERSLRVVGAGTNSLNTYPKASRDWLSIPAPGDWAQANLARLLDGADLMLVMSHAGVAGDRDILPLLPDGALMIGGHNHLLFQHEQGRSAYAHTGSWSNAYTTATLYADGRIAVETTAVDLAAAPSPRLAGLIATTLATHLTDGEKAVLGASPRALSLGETGRAVAAAMARAAGVEAGFIGHTTLGTGLPAGDVTRYAFDAVVRFDGKLMTAEVTPERLAGFMARANQDRPMSLAERSGDFLYGSRSGLDGQATARLVTTDWCAMNQAEYFGTTDLVFSEAPELRVKTVAAEGLMAA
;
A
#
# COMPACT_ATOMS: atom_id res chain seq x y z
N MET A 1 -29.38 -43.07 -16.71
CA MET A 1 -29.12 -41.97 -17.65
C MET A 1 -28.12 -41.05 -17.03
N THR A 2 -26.87 -41.20 -17.42
CA THR A 2 -25.66 -40.55 -16.88
C THR A 2 -25.45 -39.26 -17.67
N ILE A 3 -25.34 -38.11 -17.00
CA ILE A 3 -24.91 -36.85 -17.62
C ILE A 3 -23.58 -36.44 -17.06
N THR A 4 -22.58 -36.43 -17.94
CA THR A 4 -21.18 -36.06 -17.73
C THR A 4 -21.01 -34.54 -17.67
N PRO A 5 -20.13 -33.97 -16.84
CA PRO A 5 -19.87 -32.51 -16.81
C PRO A 5 -18.89 -32.09 -17.90
N LEU A 6 -19.26 -31.07 -18.66
CA LEU A 6 -18.46 -30.44 -19.71
C LEU A 6 -17.43 -29.46 -19.13
N HIS A 7 -16.18 -29.66 -19.54
CA HIS A 7 -15.04 -28.81 -19.29
C HIS A 7 -15.20 -27.37 -19.79
N ARG A 8 -15.03 -26.40 -18.91
CA ARG A 8 -14.73 -24.99 -19.25
C ARG A 8 -13.23 -24.75 -19.35
N ARG A 9 -12.67 -25.10 -20.50
CA ARG A 9 -11.37 -24.57 -20.97
C ARG A 9 -11.54 -24.26 -22.44
N ARG A 10 -11.66 -22.95 -22.78
CA ARG A 10 -11.36 -22.35 -24.10
C ARG A 10 -11.95 -20.94 -24.15
N PHE A 11 -11.13 -19.95 -23.84
CA PHE A 11 -11.26 -18.60 -24.38
C PHE A 11 -9.90 -17.92 -24.20
N PHE A 12 -9.13 -17.87 -25.24
CA PHE A 12 -8.15 -16.88 -25.64
C PHE A 12 -7.29 -17.49 -26.76
N GLN A 13 -7.84 -17.41 -27.97
CA GLN A 13 -7.08 -17.44 -29.23
C GLN A 13 -7.76 -16.43 -30.14
N MET A 14 -7.17 -15.28 -30.32
CA MET A 14 -7.40 -14.41 -31.47
C MET A 14 -6.05 -13.98 -32.05
N MET A 15 -5.69 -14.64 -33.12
CA MET A 15 -5.18 -14.25 -34.42
C MET A 15 -4.36 -12.95 -34.50
N ALA A 16 -3.07 -13.14 -34.70
CA ALA A 16 -2.21 -12.19 -35.41
C ALA A 16 -2.18 -12.57 -36.90
N VAL A 17 -2.67 -11.69 -37.75
CA VAL A 17 -2.42 -11.74 -39.21
C VAL A 17 -1.16 -10.93 -39.48
N ALA A 18 -0.09 -11.62 -39.86
CA ALA A 18 1.15 -11.00 -40.32
C ALA A 18 1.03 -10.64 -41.79
N ALA A 19 1.15 -9.34 -42.10
CA ALA A 19 1.45 -8.86 -43.47
C ALA A 19 2.98 -8.78 -43.61
N ALA A 20 3.54 -9.62 -44.46
CA ALA A 20 4.95 -9.61 -44.81
C ALA A 20 5.26 -8.49 -45.78
N ALA A 21 6.18 -7.57 -45.44
CA ALA A 21 6.91 -6.72 -46.36
C ALA A 21 8.41 -7.11 -46.30
N PRO A 22 9.10 -7.29 -47.40
CA PRO A 22 10.52 -7.65 -47.41
C PRO A 22 11.40 -6.41 -47.41
N GLY A 23 12.43 -6.42 -46.57
CA GLY A 23 13.63 -5.61 -46.80
C GLY A 23 14.03 -4.71 -45.64
N LEU A 24 14.93 -5.17 -44.86
CA LEU A 24 16.22 -4.66 -44.38
C LEU A 24 16.57 -5.37 -43.06
N SER A 25 17.39 -6.41 -43.18
CA SER A 25 18.00 -7.06 -42.01
C SER A 25 19.02 -6.12 -41.38
N ALA A 26 18.61 -5.30 -40.47
CA ALA A 26 19.50 -4.86 -39.41
C ALA A 26 19.65 -6.04 -38.47
N LEU A 27 20.86 -6.55 -38.30
CA LEU A 27 21.27 -7.51 -37.28
C LEU A 27 21.13 -6.83 -35.89
N THR A 28 19.94 -6.63 -35.43
CA THR A 28 19.69 -6.43 -34.00
C THR A 28 19.66 -7.83 -33.39
N GLY A 29 20.72 -8.19 -32.66
CA GLY A 29 20.73 -9.43 -31.89
C GLY A 29 19.42 -9.52 -31.09
N ALA A 30 18.86 -10.74 -30.96
CA ALA A 30 17.70 -10.93 -30.09
C ALA A 30 18.01 -10.34 -28.71
N PRO A 31 17.06 -9.65 -28.09
CA PRO A 31 17.28 -9.07 -26.75
C PRO A 31 17.75 -10.18 -25.79
N ASP A 32 18.75 -9.88 -24.96
CA ASP A 32 19.26 -10.83 -23.96
C ASP A 32 18.21 -11.03 -22.87
N ALA A 33 17.35 -12.04 -23.05
CA ALA A 33 16.29 -12.41 -22.12
C ALA A 33 16.80 -13.05 -20.83
N ARG A 34 18.12 -13.09 -20.59
CA ARG A 34 18.70 -13.63 -19.35
C ARG A 34 18.25 -12.81 -18.16
N VAL A 35 17.68 -13.51 -17.16
CA VAL A 35 17.30 -12.91 -15.88
C VAL A 35 18.55 -12.61 -15.07
N LEU A 36 18.68 -11.38 -14.60
CA LEU A 36 19.76 -10.95 -13.69
C LEU A 36 19.40 -11.15 -12.24
N GLY A 37 18.12 -11.17 -11.91
CA GLY A 37 17.58 -11.37 -10.57
C GLY A 37 16.20 -10.78 -10.40
N ARG A 38 15.67 -10.87 -9.17
CA ARG A 38 14.33 -10.43 -8.81
C ARG A 38 14.33 -9.54 -7.57
N VAL A 39 13.54 -8.49 -7.59
CA VAL A 39 13.22 -7.67 -6.41
C VAL A 39 11.81 -8.05 -5.96
N LEU A 40 11.69 -8.54 -4.71
CA LEU A 40 10.42 -8.82 -4.06
C LEU A 40 10.06 -7.62 -3.20
N ALA A 41 9.13 -6.79 -3.69
CA ALA A 41 8.78 -5.53 -3.10
C ALA A 41 7.44 -5.59 -2.37
N MET A 42 7.35 -4.91 -1.24
CA MET A 42 6.15 -4.68 -0.46
C MET A 42 6.22 -3.33 0.23
N SER A 43 5.07 -2.76 0.60
CA SER A 43 4.96 -1.52 1.37
C SER A 43 3.75 -1.56 2.30
N ASP A 44 3.67 -0.60 3.21
CA ASP A 44 2.49 -0.34 4.01
C ASP A 44 1.96 -1.61 4.72
N LEU A 45 2.85 -2.32 5.42
CA LEU A 45 2.52 -3.59 6.08
C LEU A 45 1.56 -3.43 7.27
N HIS A 46 1.68 -2.32 8.00
CA HIS A 46 0.78 -1.88 9.06
C HIS A 46 0.41 -2.96 10.08
N SER A 47 1.40 -3.74 10.54
CA SER A 47 1.17 -4.79 11.57
C SER A 47 -0.02 -5.72 11.23
N ALA A 48 -0.16 -6.10 9.96
CA ALA A 48 -1.25 -6.98 9.49
C ALA A 48 -1.01 -8.43 9.92
N TYR A 49 -1.21 -8.71 11.21
CA TYR A 49 -0.82 -9.98 11.84
C TYR A 49 -1.60 -11.19 11.32
N GLU A 50 -2.82 -10.98 10.82
CA GLU A 50 -3.62 -12.02 10.18
C GLU A 50 -3.04 -12.53 8.85
N ARG A 51 -2.06 -11.79 8.27
CA ARG A 51 -1.44 -12.09 6.96
C ARG A 51 0.07 -12.22 7.00
N ALA A 52 0.75 -11.72 8.04
CA ALA A 52 2.20 -11.70 8.12
C ALA A 52 2.82 -13.09 7.94
N GLY A 53 2.17 -14.14 8.49
CA GLY A 53 2.62 -15.52 8.33
C GLY A 53 2.48 -16.03 6.90
N GLN A 54 1.39 -15.72 6.22
CA GLN A 54 1.12 -16.09 4.82
C GLN A 54 2.03 -15.34 3.85
N LEU A 55 2.25 -14.04 4.09
CA LEU A 55 3.19 -13.26 3.31
C LEU A 55 4.61 -13.84 3.40
N LEU A 56 5.08 -14.18 4.62
CA LEU A 56 6.39 -14.81 4.77
C LEU A 56 6.47 -16.13 4.02
N ALA A 57 5.44 -17.00 4.11
CA ALA A 57 5.39 -18.26 3.39
C ALA A 57 5.43 -18.08 1.86
N ALA A 58 4.75 -17.05 1.35
CA ALA A 58 4.76 -16.72 -0.08
C ALA A 58 6.16 -16.27 -0.54
N LEU A 59 6.86 -15.43 0.23
CA LEU A 59 8.22 -15.01 -0.05
C LEU A 59 9.21 -16.19 0.01
N GLU A 60 9.05 -17.07 1.00
CA GLU A 60 9.83 -18.32 1.10
C GLU A 60 9.68 -19.18 -0.16
N ALA A 61 8.45 -19.38 -0.63
CA ALA A 61 8.14 -20.16 -1.81
C ALA A 61 8.69 -19.54 -3.10
N GLU A 62 8.55 -18.21 -3.27
CA GLU A 62 9.06 -17.47 -4.43
C GLU A 62 10.58 -17.58 -4.55
N ILE A 63 11.29 -17.39 -3.43
CA ILE A 63 12.75 -17.45 -3.40
C ILE A 63 13.23 -18.88 -3.61
N ALA A 64 12.59 -19.87 -2.98
CA ALA A 64 12.95 -21.27 -3.15
C ALA A 64 12.65 -21.81 -4.56
N GLY A 65 11.75 -21.18 -5.29
CA GLY A 65 11.35 -21.53 -6.66
C GLY A 65 12.31 -21.03 -7.75
N SER A 66 13.42 -20.34 -7.40
CA SER A 66 14.31 -19.72 -8.40
C SER A 66 15.73 -19.60 -7.91
N ASP A 67 16.69 -19.92 -8.79
CA ASP A 67 18.14 -19.87 -8.52
C ASP A 67 18.78 -18.49 -8.82
N VAL A 68 17.99 -17.49 -9.29
CA VAL A 68 18.53 -16.16 -9.57
C VAL A 68 18.70 -15.34 -8.28
N PRO A 69 19.57 -14.33 -8.23
CA PRO A 69 19.67 -13.43 -7.09
C PRO A 69 18.33 -12.78 -6.74
N HIS A 70 18.02 -12.68 -5.45
CA HIS A 70 16.83 -12.00 -4.94
C HIS A 70 17.23 -10.86 -4.01
N LEU A 71 16.40 -9.81 -4.00
CA LEU A 71 16.39 -8.76 -2.99
C LEU A 71 14.97 -8.65 -2.43
N ILE A 72 14.83 -8.52 -1.13
CA ILE A 72 13.57 -8.14 -0.49
C ILE A 72 13.62 -6.63 -0.23
N ALA A 73 12.64 -5.90 -0.75
CA ALA A 73 12.50 -4.46 -0.60
C ALA A 73 11.19 -4.11 0.13
N VAL A 74 11.29 -3.45 1.30
CA VAL A 74 10.14 -3.01 2.07
C VAL A 74 10.10 -1.48 2.05
N ASP A 75 9.09 -0.90 1.39
CA ASP A 75 8.98 0.54 1.23
C ASP A 75 8.13 1.18 2.34
N GLY A 76 8.58 1.02 3.58
CA GLY A 76 8.07 1.71 4.76
C GLY A 76 6.70 1.25 5.27
N ASP A 77 6.27 1.94 6.33
CA ASP A 77 5.01 1.74 7.05
C ASP A 77 4.81 0.29 7.50
N ILE A 78 5.79 -0.21 8.26
CA ILE A 78 5.80 -1.56 8.80
C ILE A 78 4.89 -1.67 10.02
N PHE A 79 4.96 -0.68 10.91
CA PHE A 79 4.23 -0.66 12.17
C PHE A 79 2.87 0.04 12.07
N GLU A 80 1.99 -0.22 13.06
CA GLU A 80 0.67 0.40 13.16
C GLU A 80 0.29 0.66 14.60
N HIS A 81 0.21 1.94 14.98
CA HIS A 81 -0.23 2.35 16.31
C HIS A 81 -1.71 1.99 16.58
N GLY A 82 -2.53 1.90 15.54
CA GLY A 82 -3.93 1.46 15.63
C GLY A 82 -4.10 -0.02 15.98
N ASN A 83 -3.06 -0.85 15.80
CA ASN A 83 -3.09 -2.25 16.18
C ASN A 83 -2.74 -2.41 17.66
N VAL A 84 -3.74 -2.70 18.50
CA VAL A 84 -3.58 -2.83 19.95
C VAL A 84 -2.58 -3.91 20.38
N VAL A 85 -2.42 -4.96 19.57
CA VAL A 85 -1.45 -6.04 19.83
C VAL A 85 -0.04 -5.56 19.49
N SER A 86 0.13 -4.81 18.42
CA SER A 86 1.42 -4.17 18.06
C SER A 86 1.90 -3.28 19.22
N VAL A 87 1.03 -2.38 19.67
CA VAL A 87 1.35 -1.45 20.77
C VAL A 87 1.68 -2.20 22.08
N ARG A 88 0.82 -3.13 22.50
CA ARG A 88 0.99 -3.86 23.78
C ARG A 88 2.18 -4.79 23.80
N SER A 89 2.57 -5.36 22.65
CA SER A 89 3.72 -6.25 22.54
C SER A 89 5.02 -5.54 22.16
N GLY A 90 4.97 -4.23 21.85
CA GLY A 90 6.13 -3.51 21.30
C GLY A 90 6.54 -4.00 19.90
N GLY A 91 5.55 -4.41 19.08
CA GLY A 91 5.78 -4.86 17.71
C GLY A 91 6.50 -6.20 17.61
N VAL A 92 6.30 -7.11 18.58
CA VAL A 92 7.06 -8.37 18.62
C VAL A 92 6.92 -9.20 17.35
N ILE A 93 5.74 -9.21 16.73
CA ILE A 93 5.48 -9.94 15.48
C ILE A 93 6.16 -9.23 14.30
N ASP A 94 6.07 -7.89 14.25
CA ASP A 94 6.70 -7.08 13.19
C ASP A 94 8.21 -7.28 13.20
N TRP A 95 8.83 -7.20 14.37
CA TRP A 95 10.26 -7.40 14.52
C TRP A 95 10.70 -8.83 14.20
N ALA A 96 9.87 -9.82 14.52
CA ALA A 96 10.14 -11.21 14.15
C ALA A 96 10.01 -11.42 12.64
N PHE A 97 8.97 -10.87 12.00
CA PHE A 97 8.82 -10.89 10.55
C PHE A 97 10.05 -10.26 9.87
N LEU A 98 10.45 -9.04 10.27
CA LEU A 98 11.64 -8.37 9.77
C LEU A 98 12.91 -9.21 9.96
N GLY A 99 13.04 -9.90 11.10
CA GLY A 99 14.19 -10.76 11.39
C GLY A 99 14.24 -12.05 10.57
N GLU A 100 13.15 -12.46 9.92
CA GLU A 100 13.14 -13.59 9.00
C GLU A 100 13.57 -13.19 7.57
N LEU A 101 13.32 -11.93 7.15
CA LEU A 101 13.60 -11.51 5.77
C LEU A 101 15.08 -11.65 5.36
N PRO A 102 16.08 -11.18 6.15
CA PRO A 102 17.50 -11.31 5.80
C PRO A 102 18.00 -12.76 5.76
N LYS A 103 17.26 -13.70 6.36
CA LYS A 103 17.56 -15.13 6.29
C LYS A 103 17.14 -15.75 4.95
N LEU A 104 16.24 -15.10 4.21
CA LEU A 104 15.76 -15.53 2.90
C LEU A 104 16.59 -14.92 1.78
N ALA A 105 16.80 -13.60 1.82
CA ALA A 105 17.57 -12.85 0.83
C ALA A 105 18.08 -11.53 1.43
N PRO A 106 19.09 -10.87 0.84
CA PRO A 106 19.42 -9.50 1.19
C PRO A 106 18.16 -8.63 1.27
N THR A 107 18.07 -7.81 2.31
CA THR A 107 16.85 -7.03 2.61
C THR A 107 17.18 -5.56 2.76
N VAL A 108 16.40 -4.71 2.10
CA VAL A 108 16.45 -3.26 2.23
C VAL A 108 15.10 -2.71 2.66
N VAL A 109 15.13 -1.72 3.55
CA VAL A 109 13.94 -0.99 4.02
C VAL A 109 14.13 0.49 3.72
N ASN A 110 13.17 1.14 3.08
CA ASN A 110 13.00 2.59 3.09
C ASN A 110 12.08 2.98 4.24
N LEU A 111 12.31 4.12 4.88
CA LEU A 111 11.48 4.55 6.01
C LEU A 111 10.19 5.22 5.54
N GLY A 112 9.06 4.78 6.08
CA GLY A 112 7.74 5.39 5.95
C GLY A 112 7.37 6.24 7.18
N ASN A 113 6.17 6.83 7.13
CA ASN A 113 5.70 7.73 8.19
C ASN A 113 5.16 7.02 9.45
N HIS A 114 4.86 5.72 9.37
CA HIS A 114 4.45 4.90 10.51
C HIS A 114 5.61 4.08 11.13
N ASP A 115 6.82 4.15 10.58
CA ASP A 115 7.92 3.32 11.10
C ASP A 115 8.38 3.71 12.51
N ASN A 116 8.00 4.86 13.00
CA ASN A 116 8.20 5.28 14.38
C ASN A 116 6.92 5.30 15.25
N ASP A 117 5.87 4.57 14.84
CA ASP A 117 4.61 4.48 15.59
C ASP A 117 4.75 3.92 17.00
N LEU A 118 5.70 3.01 17.21
CA LEU A 118 5.93 2.32 18.49
C LEU A 118 7.03 2.96 19.34
N THR A 119 7.89 3.78 18.74
CA THR A 119 8.92 4.59 19.41
C THR A 119 9.14 5.87 18.62
N PRO A 120 9.15 7.05 19.25
CA PRO A 120 9.25 8.30 18.52
C PRO A 120 10.63 8.53 17.85
N ASP A 121 11.69 7.82 18.30
CA ASP A 121 13.02 8.00 17.75
C ASP A 121 13.35 7.02 16.63
N LEU A 122 13.37 7.50 15.38
CA LEU A 122 13.75 6.71 14.21
C LEU A 122 15.19 6.15 14.30
N HIS A 123 16.11 6.76 15.07
CA HIS A 123 17.44 6.18 15.25
C HIS A 123 17.39 4.82 15.97
N GLU A 124 16.47 4.64 16.93
CA GLU A 124 16.27 3.35 17.60
C GLU A 124 15.71 2.31 16.60
N VAL A 125 14.75 2.70 15.78
CA VAL A 125 14.16 1.82 14.73
C VAL A 125 15.24 1.38 13.75
N VAL A 126 16.00 2.34 13.20
CA VAL A 126 17.10 2.07 12.25
C VAL A 126 18.18 1.19 12.86
N ALA A 127 18.60 1.47 14.10
CA ALA A 127 19.60 0.66 14.80
C ALA A 127 19.12 -0.79 14.97
N ARG A 128 17.85 -1.00 15.31
CA ARG A 128 17.26 -2.32 15.48
C ARG A 128 17.14 -3.07 14.13
N MET A 129 16.71 -2.41 13.06
CA MET A 129 16.70 -2.99 11.71
C MET A 129 18.11 -3.43 11.27
N ARG A 130 19.11 -2.55 11.48
CA ARG A 130 20.52 -2.88 11.15
C ARG A 130 21.04 -4.06 11.96
N ALA A 131 20.67 -4.16 13.24
CA ALA A 131 21.02 -5.32 14.08
C ALA A 131 20.43 -6.65 13.60
N LEU A 132 19.32 -6.60 12.85
CA LEU A 132 18.72 -7.76 12.17
C LEU A 132 19.40 -8.08 10.83
N GLY A 133 20.37 -7.27 10.37
CA GLY A 133 21.03 -7.44 9.08
C GLY A 133 20.32 -6.75 7.91
N ILE A 134 19.38 -5.86 8.19
CA ILE A 134 18.63 -5.09 7.19
C ILE A 134 19.40 -3.82 6.82
N VAL A 135 19.51 -3.54 5.54
CA VAL A 135 19.99 -2.26 5.02
C VAL A 135 18.85 -1.25 5.07
N VAL A 136 19.09 -0.07 5.63
CA VAL A 136 18.07 1.00 5.72
C VAL A 136 18.49 2.18 4.88
N VAL A 137 17.57 2.68 4.05
CA VAL A 137 17.71 3.89 3.25
C VAL A 137 16.63 4.90 3.62
N SER A 138 16.92 6.19 3.55
CA SER A 138 15.93 7.25 3.73
C SER A 138 16.53 8.62 3.42
N ASN A 139 15.69 9.58 3.00
CA ASN A 139 16.06 10.99 2.90
C ASN A 139 15.60 11.81 4.14
N ILE A 140 15.11 11.15 5.19
CA ILE A 140 14.65 11.81 6.42
C ILE A 140 15.86 12.23 7.27
N ILE A 141 15.83 13.48 7.73
CA ILE A 141 16.89 14.11 8.53
C ILE A 141 16.37 14.36 9.94
N ASP A 142 17.20 14.10 10.94
CA ASP A 142 16.94 14.50 12.31
C ASP A 142 17.07 16.04 12.43
N ALA A 143 15.95 16.71 12.66
CA ALA A 143 15.92 18.16 12.80
C ALA A 143 16.66 18.68 14.04
N ARG A 144 16.94 17.80 15.02
CA ARG A 144 17.62 18.15 16.28
C ARG A 144 19.12 18.44 16.07
N ASP A 145 19.75 17.78 15.11
CA ASP A 145 21.19 17.88 14.88
C ASP A 145 21.63 17.92 13.41
N GLY A 146 20.67 17.81 12.48
CA GLY A 146 20.88 17.86 11.03
C GLY A 146 21.45 16.58 10.42
N ARG A 147 21.58 15.49 11.18
CA ARG A 147 22.08 14.20 10.66
C ARG A 147 20.97 13.38 10.03
N PRO A 148 21.24 12.63 8.95
CA PRO A 148 20.26 11.71 8.39
C PRO A 148 20.01 10.53 9.35
N TYR A 149 18.77 10.05 9.41
CA TYR A 149 18.44 8.81 10.13
C TYR A 149 19.02 7.57 9.46
N ALA A 150 19.13 7.59 8.14
CA ALA A 150 19.81 6.59 7.32
C ALA A 150 20.42 7.24 6.08
N GLU A 151 21.32 6.53 5.40
CA GLU A 151 21.85 6.99 4.12
C GLU A 151 20.73 7.05 3.07
N ALA A 152 20.70 8.12 2.27
CA ALA A 152 19.69 8.26 1.22
C ALA A 152 19.91 7.28 0.07
N ALA A 153 21.10 6.73 -0.10
CA ALA A 153 21.41 5.73 -1.12
C ALA A 153 22.47 4.75 -0.64
N VAL A 154 22.35 3.50 -1.08
CA VAL A 154 23.33 2.43 -0.85
C VAL A 154 23.59 1.68 -2.15
N THR A 155 24.74 1.01 -2.22
CA THR A 155 25.07 0.10 -3.32
C THR A 155 25.16 -1.31 -2.79
N LEU A 156 24.38 -2.22 -3.38
CA LEU A 156 24.36 -3.63 -3.02
C LEU A 156 25.02 -4.45 -4.14
N PRO A 157 25.75 -5.54 -3.81
CA PRO A 157 26.24 -6.48 -4.81
C PRO A 157 25.04 -7.20 -5.45
N TRP A 158 25.12 -7.44 -6.78
CA TRP A 158 24.07 -8.09 -7.55
C TRP A 158 24.70 -9.04 -8.61
N GLY A 159 25.16 -10.18 -8.18
CA GLY A 159 25.97 -11.05 -9.01
C GLY A 159 27.28 -10.36 -9.42
N GLU A 160 27.52 -10.24 -10.74
CA GLU A 160 28.67 -9.51 -11.30
C GLU A 160 28.43 -7.99 -11.44
N ARG A 161 27.25 -7.50 -11.07
CA ARG A 161 26.82 -6.10 -11.16
C ARG A 161 26.60 -5.50 -9.78
N SER A 162 26.26 -4.24 -9.76
CA SER A 162 25.81 -3.52 -8.57
C SER A 162 24.38 -3.04 -8.73
N LEU A 163 23.61 -3.06 -7.64
CA LEU A 163 22.30 -2.45 -7.55
C LEU A 163 22.39 -1.22 -6.66
N ARG A 164 22.09 -0.05 -7.21
CA ARG A 164 21.95 1.17 -6.43
C ARG A 164 20.53 1.29 -5.94
N VAL A 165 20.35 1.43 -4.63
CA VAL A 165 19.06 1.63 -3.97
C VAL A 165 19.02 3.03 -3.39
N VAL A 166 17.96 3.77 -3.68
CA VAL A 166 17.71 5.13 -3.17
C VAL A 166 16.39 5.15 -2.44
N GLY A 167 16.31 5.82 -1.27
CA GLY A 167 15.11 5.95 -0.47
C GLY A 167 14.64 7.41 -0.35
N ALA A 168 13.32 7.62 -0.49
CA ALA A 168 12.66 8.89 -0.25
C ALA A 168 11.37 8.69 0.56
N GLY A 169 11.01 9.64 1.42
CA GLY A 169 9.80 9.62 2.25
C GLY A 169 8.87 10.79 1.95
N THR A 170 7.66 10.74 2.49
CA THR A 170 6.70 11.84 2.43
C THR A 170 7.11 12.98 3.36
N ASN A 171 6.90 14.22 2.91
CA ASN A 171 7.08 15.42 3.74
C ASN A 171 5.78 15.89 4.42
N SER A 172 4.71 15.10 4.35
CA SER A 172 3.44 15.37 5.03
C SER A 172 3.58 15.08 6.53
N LEU A 173 4.15 16.01 7.30
CA LEU A 173 4.43 15.82 8.74
C LEU A 173 3.19 15.48 9.57
N ASN A 174 1.99 15.87 9.13
CA ASN A 174 0.74 15.51 9.82
C ASN A 174 0.42 14.00 9.79
N THR A 175 1.03 13.22 8.90
CA THR A 175 0.89 11.76 8.82
C THR A 175 1.82 11.01 9.76
N TYR A 176 2.88 11.66 10.26
CA TYR A 176 3.78 11.09 11.26
C TYR A 176 3.20 11.16 12.68
N PRO A 177 3.63 10.29 13.62
CA PRO A 177 3.25 10.37 15.03
C PRO A 177 3.54 11.77 15.60
N LYS A 178 2.56 12.34 16.30
CA LYS A 178 2.67 13.71 16.83
C LYS A 178 3.92 13.92 17.69
N ALA A 179 4.34 12.88 18.42
CA ALA A 179 5.48 12.95 19.35
C ALA A 179 6.82 13.14 18.64
N SER A 180 6.94 12.80 17.36
CA SER A 180 8.18 12.86 16.60
C SER A 180 8.27 13.99 15.58
N ARG A 181 7.15 14.65 15.25
CA ARG A 181 7.08 15.62 14.14
C ARG A 181 8.13 16.72 14.20
N ASP A 182 8.39 17.23 15.40
CA ASP A 182 9.38 18.29 15.61
C ASP A 182 10.84 17.79 15.47
N TRP A 183 11.04 16.48 15.38
CA TRP A 183 12.35 15.85 15.17
C TRP A 183 12.63 15.52 13.71
N LEU A 184 11.67 15.74 12.82
CA LEU A 184 11.77 15.35 11.43
C LEU A 184 11.93 16.56 10.53
N SER A 185 12.92 16.49 9.64
CA SER A 185 13.10 17.41 8.52
C SER A 185 13.14 16.59 7.23
N ILE A 186 12.13 16.80 6.39
CA ILE A 186 11.96 16.01 5.17
C ILE A 186 11.74 16.98 4.02
N PRO A 187 12.65 17.05 3.06
CA PRO A 187 12.49 17.90 1.90
C PRO A 187 11.29 17.45 1.03
N ALA A 188 10.68 18.38 0.30
CA ALA A 188 9.66 18.04 -0.68
C ALA A 188 10.20 17.01 -1.68
N PRO A 189 9.47 15.90 -1.95
CA PRO A 189 9.99 14.78 -2.72
C PRO A 189 10.54 15.16 -4.10
N GLY A 190 9.79 15.98 -4.86
CA GLY A 190 10.23 16.45 -6.18
C GLY A 190 11.48 17.33 -6.12
N ASP A 191 11.55 18.29 -5.20
CA ASP A 191 12.72 19.16 -5.03
C ASP A 191 13.95 18.37 -4.63
N TRP A 192 13.79 17.43 -3.70
CA TRP A 192 14.87 16.55 -3.29
C TRP A 192 15.37 15.68 -4.43
N ALA A 193 14.45 15.09 -5.19
CA ALA A 193 14.78 14.24 -6.34
C ALA A 193 15.52 15.04 -7.41
N GLN A 194 15.04 16.23 -7.75
CA GLN A 194 15.69 17.14 -8.72
C GLN A 194 17.14 17.47 -8.32
N ALA A 195 17.38 17.67 -7.01
CA ALA A 195 18.71 18.02 -6.52
C ALA A 195 19.67 16.83 -6.39
N ASN A 196 19.15 15.60 -6.23
CA ASN A 196 19.97 14.48 -5.76
C ASN A 196 19.98 13.25 -6.68
N LEU A 197 18.86 12.88 -7.34
CA LEU A 197 18.73 11.59 -8.01
C LEU A 197 19.80 11.33 -9.07
N ALA A 198 20.05 12.31 -9.95
CA ALA A 198 21.06 12.15 -10.99
C ALA A 198 22.44 11.77 -10.41
N ARG A 199 22.86 12.46 -9.35
CA ARG A 199 24.12 12.16 -8.65
C ARG A 199 24.11 10.84 -7.90
N LEU A 200 22.99 10.51 -7.25
CA LEU A 200 22.86 9.27 -6.45
C LEU A 200 22.84 8.03 -7.33
N LEU A 201 22.29 8.12 -8.55
CA LEU A 201 22.16 7.01 -9.49
C LEU A 201 23.31 6.95 -10.51
N ASP A 202 24.22 7.93 -10.51
CA ASP A 202 25.35 7.96 -11.46
C ASP A 202 26.23 6.72 -11.33
N GLY A 203 26.57 6.14 -12.49
CA GLY A 203 27.44 4.96 -12.59
C GLY A 203 26.82 3.66 -12.05
N ALA A 204 25.52 3.61 -11.77
CA ALA A 204 24.84 2.40 -11.32
C ALA A 204 24.57 1.42 -12.48
N ASP A 205 24.85 0.11 -12.28
CA ASP A 205 24.49 -0.92 -13.26
C ASP A 205 22.99 -1.19 -13.27
N LEU A 206 22.37 -1.24 -12.08
CA LEU A 206 20.95 -1.44 -11.85
C LEU A 206 20.46 -0.41 -10.81
N MET A 207 19.21 0.03 -10.95
CA MET A 207 18.67 1.13 -10.15
C MET A 207 17.31 0.76 -9.56
N LEU A 208 17.20 0.91 -8.24
CA LEU A 208 15.96 0.80 -7.48
C LEU A 208 15.73 2.11 -6.70
N VAL A 209 14.61 2.76 -6.95
CA VAL A 209 14.15 3.89 -6.15
C VAL A 209 12.94 3.43 -5.32
N MET A 210 13.03 3.56 -4.02
CA MET A 210 11.96 3.26 -3.07
C MET A 210 11.39 4.59 -2.60
N SER A 211 10.11 4.82 -2.86
CA SER A 211 9.47 6.12 -2.63
C SER A 211 8.24 5.99 -1.75
N HIS A 212 8.42 6.29 -0.49
CA HIS A 212 7.29 6.40 0.44
C HIS A 212 6.71 7.83 0.45
N ALA A 213 6.69 8.49 -0.74
CA ALA A 213 6.24 9.86 -0.91
C ALA A 213 4.76 9.96 -1.32
N GLY A 214 4.16 8.84 -1.72
CA GLY A 214 2.82 8.78 -2.30
C GLY A 214 2.79 9.24 -3.76
N VAL A 215 1.71 8.90 -4.47
CA VAL A 215 1.56 9.12 -5.92
C VAL A 215 1.80 10.58 -6.34
N ALA A 216 1.43 11.54 -5.50
CA ALA A 216 1.68 12.95 -5.81
C ALA A 216 3.18 13.26 -5.90
N GLY A 217 3.96 12.85 -4.87
CA GLY A 217 5.41 12.99 -4.88
C GLY A 217 6.07 12.10 -5.93
N ASP A 218 5.55 10.90 -6.14
CA ASP A 218 6.07 9.96 -7.13
C ASP A 218 5.97 10.50 -8.56
N ARG A 219 4.91 11.24 -8.89
CA ARG A 219 4.78 11.91 -10.19
C ARG A 219 5.84 12.98 -10.45
N ASP A 220 6.35 13.59 -9.39
CA ASP A 220 7.44 14.56 -9.50
C ASP A 220 8.81 13.86 -9.60
N ILE A 221 8.96 12.68 -9.00
CA ILE A 221 10.18 11.87 -9.02
C ILE A 221 10.35 11.11 -10.34
N LEU A 222 9.28 10.47 -10.81
CA LEU A 222 9.31 9.53 -11.95
C LEU A 222 9.93 10.10 -13.25
N PRO A 223 9.65 11.37 -13.65
CA PRO A 223 10.28 11.97 -14.84
C PRO A 223 11.79 12.19 -14.71
N LEU A 224 12.35 12.14 -13.51
CA LEU A 224 13.76 12.35 -13.21
C LEU A 224 14.56 11.05 -13.19
N LEU A 225 13.89 9.90 -13.29
CA LEU A 225 14.55 8.60 -13.29
C LEU A 225 15.30 8.36 -14.62
N PRO A 226 16.51 7.79 -14.54
CA PRO A 226 17.16 7.24 -15.73
C PRO A 226 16.32 6.11 -16.35
N ASP A 227 16.37 5.97 -17.66
CA ASP A 227 15.70 4.88 -18.37
C ASP A 227 16.24 3.50 -17.91
N GLY A 228 15.35 2.57 -17.61
CA GLY A 228 15.70 1.26 -17.06
C GLY A 228 15.78 1.22 -15.53
N ALA A 229 15.26 2.23 -14.81
CA ALA A 229 15.13 2.20 -13.36
C ALA A 229 13.84 1.50 -12.92
N LEU A 230 13.91 0.76 -11.81
CA LEU A 230 12.75 0.28 -11.06
C LEU A 230 12.40 1.31 -9.99
N MET A 231 11.13 1.70 -9.90
CA MET A 231 10.60 2.49 -8.80
C MET A 231 9.49 1.73 -8.08
N ILE A 232 9.59 1.66 -6.76
CA ILE A 232 8.55 1.11 -5.88
C ILE A 232 7.98 2.27 -5.07
N GLY A 233 6.64 2.38 -5.06
CA GLY A 233 5.92 3.41 -4.33
C GLY A 233 5.12 2.84 -3.15
N GLY A 234 4.96 3.65 -2.10
CA GLY A 234 4.18 3.37 -0.90
C GLY A 234 3.29 4.54 -0.47
N HIS A 235 2.90 4.59 0.81
CA HIS A 235 2.16 5.65 1.50
C HIS A 235 0.65 5.71 1.17
N ASN A 236 0.26 5.65 -0.09
CA ASN A 236 -1.15 5.75 -0.48
C ASN A 236 -1.88 4.39 -0.56
N HIS A 237 -1.30 3.29 -0.12
CA HIS A 237 -1.90 1.94 -0.09
C HIS A 237 -2.44 1.46 -1.44
N LEU A 238 -1.93 2.00 -2.55
CA LEU A 238 -2.41 1.67 -3.89
C LEU A 238 -1.80 0.37 -4.40
N LEU A 239 -2.50 -0.28 -5.31
CA LEU A 239 -2.03 -1.47 -6.02
C LEU A 239 -2.16 -1.22 -7.52
N PHE A 240 -1.07 -0.90 -8.19
CA PHE A 240 -1.03 -0.69 -9.63
C PHE A 240 0.39 -0.73 -10.16
N GLN A 241 0.52 -0.82 -11.48
CA GLN A 241 1.78 -0.78 -12.21
C GLN A 241 1.70 0.27 -13.31
N HIS A 242 2.84 0.86 -13.64
CA HIS A 242 3.01 1.84 -14.70
C HIS A 242 4.38 1.65 -15.36
N GLU A 243 4.44 1.77 -16.67
CA GLU A 243 5.67 1.70 -17.44
C GLU A 243 5.99 3.07 -18.05
N GLN A 244 7.26 3.47 -17.99
CA GLN A 244 7.78 4.68 -18.62
C GLN A 244 9.08 4.37 -19.33
N GLY A 245 9.05 4.28 -20.67
CA GLY A 245 10.19 3.80 -21.45
C GLY A 245 10.53 2.35 -21.07
N ARG A 246 11.75 2.10 -20.59
CA ARG A 246 12.19 0.82 -20.04
C ARG A 246 12.08 0.76 -18.51
N SER A 247 11.73 1.86 -17.87
CA SER A 247 11.55 1.94 -16.43
C SER A 247 10.18 1.40 -16.02
N ALA A 248 10.12 0.75 -14.88
CA ALA A 248 8.89 0.26 -14.27
C ALA A 248 8.63 0.97 -12.94
N TYR A 249 7.38 1.29 -12.68
CA TYR A 249 6.91 1.86 -11.43
C TYR A 249 5.73 1.06 -10.90
N ALA A 250 5.76 0.68 -9.63
CA ALA A 250 4.70 -0.10 -9.01
C ALA A 250 4.42 0.36 -7.58
N HIS A 251 3.13 0.48 -7.26
CA HIS A 251 2.63 0.46 -5.89
C HIS A 251 2.22 -0.97 -5.54
N THR A 252 2.65 -1.46 -4.38
CA THR A 252 2.60 -2.89 -4.03
C THR A 252 1.36 -3.27 -3.22
N GLY A 253 0.45 -2.34 -2.98
CA GLY A 253 -0.68 -2.52 -2.08
C GLY A 253 -0.31 -2.19 -0.64
N SER A 254 -1.11 -2.68 0.30
CA SER A 254 -0.92 -2.46 1.75
C SER A 254 -1.44 -3.65 2.55
N TRP A 255 -1.28 -3.60 3.87
CA TRP A 255 -1.85 -4.58 4.80
C TRP A 255 -1.44 -6.02 4.51
N SER A 256 -0.21 -6.20 4.01
CA SER A 256 0.31 -7.52 3.59
C SER A 256 -0.62 -8.27 2.61
N ASN A 257 -1.44 -7.54 1.84
CA ASN A 257 -2.40 -8.12 0.90
C ASN A 257 -1.74 -8.72 -0.34
N ALA A 258 -0.58 -8.19 -0.72
CA ALA A 258 0.16 -8.59 -1.92
C ALA A 258 1.65 -8.28 -1.75
N TYR A 259 2.44 -8.86 -2.62
CA TYR A 259 3.81 -8.43 -2.90
C TYR A 259 4.01 -8.34 -4.42
N THR A 260 5.01 -7.59 -4.83
CA THR A 260 5.32 -7.36 -6.23
C THR A 260 6.69 -7.93 -6.55
N THR A 261 6.77 -8.78 -7.57
CA THR A 261 8.02 -9.32 -8.10
C THR A 261 8.45 -8.51 -9.33
N ALA A 262 9.56 -7.79 -9.23
CA ALA A 262 10.18 -7.14 -10.38
C ALA A 262 11.36 -8.00 -10.86
N THR A 263 11.26 -8.54 -12.08
CA THR A 263 12.30 -9.34 -12.73
C THR A 263 13.17 -8.43 -13.60
N LEU A 264 14.46 -8.37 -13.31
CA LEU A 264 15.44 -7.57 -14.00
C LEU A 264 16.15 -8.41 -15.07
N TYR A 265 16.20 -7.94 -16.30
CA TYR A 265 16.80 -8.64 -17.44
C TYR A 265 18.10 -7.98 -17.91
N ALA A 266 18.96 -8.76 -18.57
CA ALA A 266 20.25 -8.30 -19.06
C ALA A 266 20.14 -7.24 -20.18
N ASP A 267 19.05 -7.25 -20.92
CA ASP A 267 18.71 -6.26 -21.95
C ASP A 267 18.18 -4.92 -21.39
N GLY A 268 18.09 -4.80 -20.06
CA GLY A 268 17.58 -3.62 -19.36
C GLY A 268 16.05 -3.57 -19.22
N ARG A 269 15.34 -4.60 -19.67
CA ARG A 269 13.90 -4.73 -19.45
C ARG A 269 13.61 -5.07 -17.98
N ILE A 270 12.51 -4.53 -17.46
CA ILE A 270 11.97 -4.86 -16.14
C ILE A 270 10.54 -5.39 -16.34
N ALA A 271 10.27 -6.60 -15.89
CA ALA A 271 8.91 -7.14 -15.87
C ALA A 271 8.40 -7.13 -14.42
N VAL A 272 7.20 -6.61 -14.21
CA VAL A 272 6.60 -6.48 -12.89
C VAL A 272 5.34 -7.34 -12.81
N GLU A 273 5.24 -8.15 -11.77
CA GLU A 273 4.08 -8.99 -11.47
C GLU A 273 3.68 -8.81 -10.01
N THR A 274 2.39 -8.71 -9.75
CA THR A 274 1.85 -8.62 -8.39
C THR A 274 1.16 -9.92 -8.02
N THR A 275 1.53 -10.48 -6.87
CA THR A 275 0.96 -11.70 -6.31
C THR A 275 0.17 -11.37 -5.07
N ALA A 276 -1.12 -11.73 -5.06
CA ALA A 276 -1.97 -11.58 -3.87
C ALA A 276 -1.59 -12.63 -2.80
N VAL A 277 -1.61 -12.23 -1.55
CA VAL A 277 -1.40 -13.11 -0.40
C VAL A 277 -2.70 -13.83 -0.08
N ASP A 278 -2.72 -15.15 -0.26
CA ASP A 278 -3.89 -15.98 0.02
C ASP A 278 -4.01 -16.22 1.54
N LEU A 279 -5.06 -15.69 2.15
CA LEU A 279 -5.36 -15.91 3.58
C LEU A 279 -5.68 -17.37 3.93
N ALA A 280 -6.13 -18.17 2.95
CA ALA A 280 -6.40 -19.59 3.14
C ALA A 280 -5.13 -20.46 3.08
N ALA A 281 -4.01 -19.89 2.61
CA ALA A 281 -2.74 -20.59 2.59
C ALA A 281 -2.20 -20.80 4.02
N ALA A 282 -1.44 -21.87 4.21
CA ALA A 282 -0.77 -22.12 5.48
C ALA A 282 0.27 -21.01 5.75
N PRO A 283 0.27 -20.43 6.95
CA PRO A 283 1.28 -19.45 7.32
C PRO A 283 2.66 -20.12 7.49
N SER A 284 3.73 -19.35 7.32
CA SER A 284 5.08 -19.83 7.61
C SER A 284 5.18 -20.35 9.05
N PRO A 285 5.69 -21.56 9.26
CA PRO A 285 5.87 -22.13 10.60
C PRO A 285 6.85 -21.31 11.47
N ARG A 286 7.67 -20.44 10.85
CA ARG A 286 8.61 -19.57 11.55
C ARG A 286 7.90 -18.47 12.35
N LEU A 287 6.68 -18.06 11.94
CA LEU A 287 5.90 -17.02 12.60
C LEU A 287 4.59 -17.50 13.20
N ALA A 288 4.00 -18.56 12.68
CA ALA A 288 2.65 -19.00 13.07
C ALA A 288 2.46 -19.15 14.58
N GLY A 289 3.42 -19.83 15.25
CA GLY A 289 3.36 -20.02 16.70
C GLY A 289 3.51 -18.73 17.50
N LEU A 290 4.40 -17.83 17.06
CA LEU A 290 4.58 -16.51 17.70
C LEU A 290 3.33 -15.65 17.54
N ILE A 291 2.76 -15.58 16.34
CA ILE A 291 1.52 -14.83 16.08
C ILE A 291 0.40 -15.34 17.00
N ALA A 292 0.14 -16.66 17.00
CA ALA A 292 -0.91 -17.24 17.81
C ALA A 292 -0.73 -16.93 19.31
N THR A 293 0.48 -17.10 19.84
CA THR A 293 0.78 -16.84 21.26
C THR A 293 0.65 -15.36 21.59
N THR A 294 1.15 -14.47 20.72
CA THR A 294 1.10 -13.02 20.95
C THR A 294 -0.35 -12.51 20.94
N LEU A 295 -1.15 -12.95 19.96
CA LEU A 295 -2.57 -12.60 19.91
C LEU A 295 -3.32 -13.12 21.14
N ALA A 296 -3.08 -14.38 21.55
CA ALA A 296 -3.69 -14.95 22.73
C ALA A 296 -3.37 -14.16 24.01
N THR A 297 -2.13 -13.68 24.14
CA THR A 297 -1.61 -12.97 25.31
C THR A 297 -2.11 -11.52 25.39
N HIS A 298 -2.15 -10.82 24.26
CA HIS A 298 -2.36 -9.37 24.25
C HIS A 298 -3.78 -8.93 23.88
N LEU A 299 -4.64 -9.84 23.38
CA LEU A 299 -6.05 -9.54 23.14
C LEU A 299 -6.88 -9.79 24.42
N THR A 300 -7.69 -8.81 24.77
CA THR A 300 -8.72 -8.94 25.80
C THR A 300 -9.91 -9.77 25.32
N ASP A 301 -10.75 -10.26 26.23
CA ASP A 301 -11.99 -10.97 25.87
C ASP A 301 -12.94 -10.08 25.04
N GLY A 302 -12.97 -8.77 25.31
CA GLY A 302 -13.75 -7.81 24.55
C GLY A 302 -13.29 -7.66 23.10
N GLU A 303 -11.97 -7.75 22.84
CA GLU A 303 -11.40 -7.68 21.48
C GLU A 303 -11.56 -9.01 20.73
N LYS A 304 -11.60 -10.12 21.45
CA LYS A 304 -11.92 -11.46 20.91
C LYS A 304 -13.42 -11.66 20.66
N ALA A 305 -14.28 -10.82 21.28
CA ALA A 305 -15.73 -10.95 21.12
C ALA A 305 -16.15 -10.75 19.66
N VAL A 306 -17.04 -11.61 19.19
CA VAL A 306 -17.66 -11.52 17.86
C VAL A 306 -18.63 -10.34 17.85
N LEU A 307 -18.44 -9.42 16.91
CA LEU A 307 -19.34 -8.30 16.66
C LEU A 307 -20.54 -8.69 15.78
N GLY A 308 -20.33 -9.63 14.88
CA GLY A 308 -21.31 -10.11 13.93
C GLY A 308 -20.63 -11.06 12.94
N ALA A 309 -21.35 -11.41 11.88
CA ALA A 309 -20.83 -12.29 10.84
C ALA A 309 -21.07 -11.72 9.45
N SER A 310 -20.19 -12.02 8.50
CA SER A 310 -20.38 -11.70 7.09
C SER A 310 -20.60 -13.00 6.29
N PRO A 311 -21.62 -13.08 5.42
CA PRO A 311 -21.91 -14.29 4.65
C PRO A 311 -20.83 -14.60 3.60
N ARG A 312 -20.03 -13.61 3.22
CA ARG A 312 -18.90 -13.75 2.29
C ARG A 312 -17.80 -12.74 2.59
N ALA A 313 -16.60 -13.03 2.12
CA ALA A 313 -15.55 -12.03 2.11
C ALA A 313 -15.88 -10.90 1.11
N LEU A 314 -15.59 -9.68 1.48
CA LEU A 314 -15.63 -8.49 0.62
C LEU A 314 -14.22 -8.05 0.29
N SER A 315 -13.96 -7.66 -0.93
CA SER A 315 -12.74 -6.94 -1.27
C SER A 315 -12.67 -5.59 -0.54
N LEU A 316 -11.49 -4.98 -0.51
CA LEU A 316 -11.31 -3.66 0.11
C LEU A 316 -12.26 -2.61 -0.51
N GLY A 317 -12.37 -2.59 -1.84
CA GLY A 317 -13.27 -1.66 -2.53
C GLY A 317 -14.75 -1.93 -2.27
N GLU A 318 -15.18 -3.21 -2.24
CA GLU A 318 -16.56 -3.56 -1.86
C GLU A 318 -16.86 -3.13 -0.43
N THR A 319 -15.92 -3.36 0.49
CA THR A 319 -16.03 -2.94 1.89
C THR A 319 -16.15 -1.42 2.00
N GLY A 320 -15.30 -0.68 1.31
CA GLY A 320 -15.32 0.79 1.32
C GLY A 320 -16.65 1.36 0.82
N ARG A 321 -17.14 0.85 -0.29
CA ARG A 321 -18.47 1.26 -0.82
C ARG A 321 -19.61 0.87 0.11
N ALA A 322 -19.55 -0.29 0.77
CA ALA A 322 -20.56 -0.71 1.73
C ALA A 322 -20.56 0.17 2.98
N VAL A 323 -19.38 0.54 3.51
CA VAL A 323 -19.25 1.49 4.63
C VAL A 323 -19.79 2.87 4.23
N ALA A 324 -19.41 3.38 3.05
CA ALA A 324 -19.92 4.65 2.53
C ALA A 324 -21.46 4.65 2.42
N ALA A 325 -22.05 3.55 1.95
CA ALA A 325 -23.50 3.37 1.90
C ALA A 325 -24.13 3.33 3.29
N ALA A 326 -23.49 2.66 4.26
CA ALA A 326 -23.96 2.64 5.65
C ALA A 326 -23.94 4.03 6.29
N MET A 327 -22.88 4.80 6.07
CA MET A 327 -22.76 6.19 6.53
C MET A 327 -23.87 7.07 5.95
N ALA A 328 -24.14 6.94 4.64
CA ALA A 328 -25.21 7.70 3.98
C ALA A 328 -26.58 7.39 4.58
N ARG A 329 -26.89 6.09 4.79
CA ARG A 329 -28.14 5.65 5.43
C ARG A 329 -28.29 6.18 6.86
N ALA A 330 -27.23 6.07 7.68
CA ALA A 330 -27.25 6.48 9.07
C ALA A 330 -27.43 8.01 9.19
N ALA A 331 -26.80 8.80 8.31
CA ALA A 331 -26.93 10.24 8.29
C ALA A 331 -28.20 10.74 7.56
N GLY A 332 -28.98 9.85 6.90
CA GLY A 332 -30.16 10.24 6.14
C GLY A 332 -29.84 11.16 4.96
N VAL A 333 -28.75 10.89 4.24
CA VAL A 333 -28.27 11.68 3.11
C VAL A 333 -28.10 10.82 1.84
N GLU A 334 -27.96 11.47 0.68
CA GLU A 334 -27.98 10.82 -0.62
C GLU A 334 -26.65 10.11 -0.95
N ALA A 335 -25.51 10.57 -0.40
CA ALA A 335 -24.22 9.95 -0.69
C ALA A 335 -23.32 9.89 0.55
N GLY A 336 -22.55 8.80 0.64
CA GLY A 336 -21.52 8.64 1.64
C GLY A 336 -20.15 8.49 0.99
N PHE A 337 -19.12 8.98 1.68
CA PHE A 337 -17.73 8.93 1.26
C PHE A 337 -16.83 8.58 2.45
N ILE A 338 -15.91 7.63 2.24
CA ILE A 338 -14.90 7.29 3.25
C ILE A 338 -13.52 7.25 2.60
N GLY A 339 -12.51 7.82 3.25
CA GLY A 339 -11.13 7.76 2.80
C GLY A 339 -10.66 6.31 2.66
N HIS A 340 -10.01 5.96 1.55
CA HIS A 340 -9.57 4.59 1.32
C HIS A 340 -8.56 4.13 2.36
N THR A 341 -7.67 5.00 2.85
CA THR A 341 -6.70 4.71 3.90
C THR A 341 -7.33 4.60 5.31
N THR A 342 -8.61 4.96 5.47
CA THR A 342 -9.36 4.65 6.70
C THR A 342 -9.62 3.16 6.85
N LEU A 343 -9.53 2.41 5.75
CA LEU A 343 -9.71 0.97 5.69
C LEU A 343 -8.34 0.30 5.53
N GLY A 344 -8.07 -0.73 6.32
CA GLY A 344 -6.85 -1.53 6.19
C GLY A 344 -7.06 -2.73 5.27
N THR A 345 -8.15 -3.46 5.46
CA THR A 345 -8.44 -4.68 4.70
C THR A 345 -9.91 -4.80 4.33
N GLY A 346 -10.23 -5.75 3.46
CA GLY A 346 -11.62 -6.13 3.16
C GLY A 346 -12.27 -6.90 4.33
N LEU A 347 -13.59 -6.88 4.41
CA LEU A 347 -14.35 -7.60 5.43
C LEU A 347 -14.17 -9.12 5.23
N PRO A 348 -13.71 -9.89 6.23
CA PRO A 348 -13.59 -11.34 6.12
C PRO A 348 -14.98 -12.03 6.11
N ALA A 349 -15.04 -13.25 5.56
CA ALA A 349 -16.23 -14.11 5.69
C ALA A 349 -16.29 -14.76 7.08
N GLY A 350 -17.50 -15.09 7.51
CA GLY A 350 -17.77 -15.75 8.80
C GLY A 350 -17.80 -14.77 9.95
N ASP A 351 -17.48 -15.25 11.15
CA ASP A 351 -17.48 -14.45 12.39
C ASP A 351 -16.40 -13.36 12.34
N VAL A 352 -16.80 -12.13 12.63
CA VAL A 352 -15.92 -10.96 12.67
C VAL A 352 -15.77 -10.51 14.14
N THR A 353 -14.58 -10.71 14.69
CA THR A 353 -14.27 -10.21 16.04
C THR A 353 -14.04 -8.71 16.02
N ARG A 354 -14.10 -8.05 17.19
CA ARG A 354 -13.76 -6.64 17.32
C ARG A 354 -12.36 -6.35 16.80
N TYR A 355 -11.37 -7.18 17.17
CA TYR A 355 -10.00 -7.04 16.69
C TYR A 355 -9.89 -7.13 15.16
N ALA A 356 -10.55 -8.12 14.53
CA ALA A 356 -10.58 -8.25 13.08
C ALA A 356 -11.26 -7.04 12.41
N PHE A 357 -12.34 -6.53 13.01
CA PHE A 357 -13.05 -5.34 12.51
C PHE A 357 -12.19 -4.07 12.63
N ASP A 358 -11.35 -3.95 13.65
CA ASP A 358 -10.42 -2.82 13.81
C ASP A 358 -9.36 -2.80 12.71
N ALA A 359 -9.02 -3.93 12.10
CA ALA A 359 -8.20 -3.99 10.88
C ALA A 359 -8.99 -3.60 9.61
N VAL A 360 -10.32 -3.84 9.58
CA VAL A 360 -11.19 -3.42 8.46
C VAL A 360 -11.39 -1.91 8.47
N VAL A 361 -11.80 -1.35 9.60
CA VAL A 361 -11.97 0.11 9.80
C VAL A 361 -10.96 0.57 10.84
N ARG A 362 -9.83 1.11 10.38
CA ARG A 362 -8.65 1.45 11.24
C ARG A 362 -8.99 2.55 12.23
N PHE A 363 -9.56 3.63 11.72
CA PHE A 363 -9.76 4.86 12.47
C PHE A 363 -11.24 5.08 12.76
N ASP A 364 -11.53 5.42 14.01
CA ASP A 364 -12.83 5.97 14.36
C ASP A 364 -12.81 7.50 14.20
N GLY A 365 -13.97 8.11 14.05
CA GLY A 365 -14.11 9.53 13.86
C GLY A 365 -15.57 9.96 13.86
N LYS A 366 -15.78 11.27 13.77
CA LYS A 366 -17.11 11.85 13.62
C LYS A 366 -17.56 11.77 12.18
N LEU A 367 -18.87 11.73 11.97
CA LEU A 367 -19.45 11.92 10.65
C LEU A 367 -19.78 13.39 10.42
N MET A 368 -19.43 13.88 9.24
CA MET A 368 -19.61 15.27 8.82
C MET A 368 -20.47 15.31 7.56
N THR A 369 -21.48 16.19 7.53
CA THR A 369 -22.38 16.36 6.39
C THR A 369 -22.17 17.69 5.70
N ALA A 370 -22.38 17.73 4.39
CA ALA A 370 -22.37 18.96 3.60
C ALA A 370 -23.48 18.96 2.55
N GLU A 371 -23.97 20.15 2.21
CA GLU A 371 -24.87 20.37 1.08
C GLU A 371 -24.08 20.76 -0.17
N VAL A 372 -24.45 20.21 -1.31
CA VAL A 372 -23.82 20.44 -2.60
C VAL A 372 -24.86 20.44 -3.72
N THR A 373 -24.47 20.93 -4.89
CA THR A 373 -25.33 20.73 -6.07
C THR A 373 -25.21 19.30 -6.59
N PRO A 374 -26.21 18.76 -7.29
CA PRO A 374 -26.16 17.44 -7.91
C PRO A 374 -24.95 17.25 -8.85
N GLU A 375 -24.55 18.31 -9.58
CA GLU A 375 -23.41 18.31 -10.48
C GLU A 375 -22.09 18.16 -9.70
N ARG A 376 -21.94 18.86 -8.57
CA ARG A 376 -20.76 18.70 -7.71
C ARG A 376 -20.69 17.31 -7.12
N LEU A 377 -21.83 16.77 -6.66
CA LEU A 377 -21.88 15.40 -6.16
C LEU A 377 -21.48 14.39 -7.24
N ALA A 378 -21.94 14.56 -8.48
CA ALA A 378 -21.53 13.72 -9.61
C ALA A 378 -20.03 13.81 -9.87
N GLY A 379 -19.44 15.01 -9.76
CA GLY A 379 -17.99 15.21 -9.85
C GLY A 379 -17.22 14.46 -8.75
N PHE A 380 -17.68 14.51 -7.50
CA PHE A 380 -17.05 13.75 -6.40
C PHE A 380 -17.18 12.24 -6.60
N MET A 381 -18.32 11.75 -7.08
CA MET A 381 -18.50 10.33 -7.41
C MET A 381 -17.59 9.88 -8.56
N ALA A 382 -17.35 10.73 -9.57
CA ALA A 382 -16.44 10.41 -10.67
C ALA A 382 -14.97 10.32 -10.21
N ARG A 383 -14.58 11.17 -9.23
CA ARG A 383 -13.26 11.15 -8.60
C ARG A 383 -13.07 9.98 -7.62
N ALA A 384 -14.14 9.48 -7.02
CA ALA A 384 -14.12 8.38 -6.06
C ALA A 384 -13.83 7.01 -6.71
N ASN A 385 -13.65 5.98 -5.88
CA ASN A 385 -13.55 4.57 -6.29
C ASN A 385 -12.41 4.33 -7.29
N GLN A 386 -11.18 4.76 -6.93
CA GLN A 386 -9.99 4.62 -7.78
C GLN A 386 -9.36 3.20 -7.72
N ASP A 387 -10.05 2.23 -7.17
CA ASP A 387 -9.72 0.80 -7.19
C ASP A 387 -10.02 0.12 -8.53
N ARG A 388 -10.02 0.88 -9.62
CA ARG A 388 -10.26 0.48 -11.00
C ARG A 388 -9.04 0.81 -11.89
N PRO A 389 -8.91 0.17 -13.06
CA PRO A 389 -7.91 0.56 -14.05
C PRO A 389 -8.05 2.04 -14.42
N MET A 390 -6.97 2.80 -14.27
CA MET A 390 -6.89 4.21 -14.63
C MET A 390 -5.44 4.63 -14.87
N SER A 391 -5.24 5.70 -15.62
CA SER A 391 -3.91 6.23 -15.88
C SER A 391 -3.28 6.84 -14.62
N LEU A 392 -1.94 6.90 -14.59
CA LEU A 392 -1.22 7.54 -13.48
C LEU A 392 -1.62 9.02 -13.30
N ALA A 393 -1.87 9.73 -14.41
CA ALA A 393 -2.26 11.14 -14.37
C ALA A 393 -3.63 11.39 -13.70
N GLU A 394 -4.54 10.40 -13.77
CA GLU A 394 -5.88 10.48 -13.18
C GLU A 394 -5.91 10.08 -11.70
N ARG A 395 -4.86 9.41 -11.18
CA ARG A 395 -4.80 9.01 -9.77
C ARG A 395 -4.56 10.22 -8.89
N SER A 396 -5.35 10.36 -7.83
CA SER A 396 -5.18 11.49 -6.90
C SER A 396 -4.19 11.20 -5.76
N GLY A 397 -3.74 9.96 -5.61
CA GLY A 397 -3.08 9.52 -4.38
C GLY A 397 -4.15 9.08 -3.40
N ASP A 398 -4.42 9.86 -2.38
CA ASP A 398 -5.56 9.59 -1.52
C ASP A 398 -6.89 9.81 -2.26
N PHE A 399 -7.81 8.88 -2.07
CA PHE A 399 -9.12 8.92 -2.69
C PHE A 399 -10.23 8.45 -1.72
N LEU A 400 -11.47 8.60 -2.16
CA LEU A 400 -12.65 8.20 -1.40
C LEU A 400 -13.29 6.96 -2.02
N TYR A 401 -13.67 5.98 -1.20
CA TYR A 401 -14.75 5.09 -1.61
C TYR A 401 -16.07 5.83 -1.44
N GLY A 402 -16.88 5.85 -2.49
CA GLY A 402 -18.14 6.55 -2.55
C GLY A 402 -19.30 5.60 -2.87
N SER A 403 -20.45 5.86 -2.24
CA SER A 403 -21.72 5.22 -2.57
C SER A 403 -22.81 6.28 -2.64
N ARG A 404 -23.73 6.13 -3.58
CA ARG A 404 -24.83 7.06 -3.82
C ARG A 404 -26.16 6.32 -3.96
N SER A 405 -27.21 6.82 -3.32
CA SER A 405 -28.60 6.47 -3.57
C SER A 405 -29.27 7.56 -4.43
N GLY A 406 -30.31 7.23 -5.19
CA GLY A 406 -30.90 8.05 -6.26
C GLY A 406 -31.21 9.51 -5.86
N LEU A 407 -31.01 10.41 -6.82
CA LEU A 407 -31.22 11.86 -6.71
C LEU A 407 -32.03 12.42 -7.88
N ASP A 408 -33.08 11.74 -8.27
CA ASP A 408 -33.84 12.20 -9.40
C ASP A 408 -34.64 13.47 -9.04
N GLY A 409 -34.24 14.60 -9.64
CA GLY A 409 -35.02 15.85 -9.65
C GLY A 409 -34.85 16.78 -8.42
N GLN A 410 -33.86 16.58 -7.56
CA GLN A 410 -33.61 17.48 -6.42
C GLN A 410 -32.72 18.69 -6.81
N ALA A 411 -32.98 19.85 -6.26
CA ALA A 411 -32.18 21.07 -6.48
C ALA A 411 -30.86 21.06 -5.68
N THR A 412 -30.83 20.35 -4.54
CA THR A 412 -29.67 20.17 -3.66
C THR A 412 -29.49 18.72 -3.32
N ALA A 413 -28.26 18.32 -3.05
CA ALA A 413 -27.88 17.00 -2.58
C ALA A 413 -27.07 17.14 -1.29
N ARG A 414 -27.16 16.15 -0.40
CA ARG A 414 -26.35 16.10 0.80
C ARG A 414 -25.41 14.91 0.76
N LEU A 415 -24.23 15.08 1.28
CA LEU A 415 -23.25 14.02 1.44
C LEU A 415 -22.81 13.90 2.91
N VAL A 416 -22.26 12.73 3.25
CA VAL A 416 -21.58 12.49 4.53
C VAL A 416 -20.18 11.96 4.27
N THR A 417 -19.24 12.37 5.13
CA THR A 417 -17.88 11.85 5.14
C THR A 417 -17.34 11.82 6.58
N THR A 418 -16.07 11.43 6.76
CA THR A 418 -15.39 11.50 8.06
C THR A 418 -14.87 12.90 8.34
N ASP A 419 -14.65 13.23 9.62
CA ASP A 419 -14.01 14.48 10.05
C ASP A 419 -12.62 14.65 9.44
N TRP A 420 -11.83 13.57 9.30
CA TRP A 420 -10.55 13.59 8.63
C TRP A 420 -10.66 14.02 7.16
N CYS A 421 -11.56 13.38 6.40
CA CYS A 421 -11.77 13.74 4.98
C CYS A 421 -12.35 15.14 4.80
N ALA A 422 -13.17 15.59 5.74
CA ALA A 422 -13.70 16.95 5.75
C ALA A 422 -12.61 18.00 5.99
N MET A 423 -11.68 17.76 6.92
CA MET A 423 -10.52 18.63 7.16
C MET A 423 -9.56 18.67 5.98
N ASN A 424 -9.36 17.53 5.30
CA ASN A 424 -8.45 17.38 4.17
C ASN A 424 -9.21 17.39 2.82
N GLN A 425 -10.25 18.20 2.70
CA GLN A 425 -11.15 18.22 1.55
C GLN A 425 -10.45 18.54 0.21
N ALA A 426 -9.38 19.31 0.24
CA ALA A 426 -8.58 19.62 -0.96
C ALA A 426 -8.06 18.35 -1.63
N GLU A 427 -7.55 17.43 -0.83
CA GLU A 427 -6.98 16.16 -1.29
C GLU A 427 -8.07 15.17 -1.71
N TYR A 428 -9.04 14.95 -0.83
CA TYR A 428 -10.08 13.93 -1.05
C TYR A 428 -11.15 14.36 -2.07
N PHE A 429 -11.65 15.59 -1.98
CA PHE A 429 -12.72 16.10 -2.84
C PHE A 429 -12.21 16.99 -3.99
N GLY A 430 -10.95 17.42 -3.94
CA GLY A 430 -10.37 18.35 -4.93
C GLY A 430 -10.91 19.77 -4.82
N THR A 431 -11.38 20.16 -3.64
CA THR A 431 -11.92 21.50 -3.36
C THR A 431 -11.65 21.91 -1.91
N THR A 432 -11.77 23.21 -1.60
CA THR A 432 -11.55 23.76 -0.25
C THR A 432 -12.75 24.55 0.29
N ASP A 433 -13.87 24.53 -0.44
CA ASP A 433 -15.02 25.40 -0.17
C ASP A 433 -16.27 24.66 0.34
N LEU A 434 -16.14 23.37 0.69
CA LEU A 434 -17.22 22.63 1.33
C LEU A 434 -17.40 23.09 2.79
N VAL A 435 -18.63 23.38 3.16
CA VAL A 435 -19.01 23.72 4.53
C VAL A 435 -19.60 22.48 5.18
N PHE A 436 -18.87 21.93 6.14
CA PHE A 436 -19.25 20.71 6.85
C PHE A 436 -19.90 21.03 8.20
N SER A 437 -20.92 20.25 8.56
CA SER A 437 -21.55 20.22 9.87
C SER A 437 -21.45 18.81 10.47
N GLU A 438 -21.21 18.72 11.77
CA GLU A 438 -21.18 17.41 12.47
C GLU A 438 -22.55 16.74 12.43
N ALA A 439 -22.61 15.45 12.11
CA ALA A 439 -23.78 14.60 12.33
C ALA A 439 -23.74 14.08 13.78
N PRO A 440 -24.58 14.60 14.68
CA PRO A 440 -24.49 14.30 16.10
C PRO A 440 -24.59 12.79 16.37
N GLU A 441 -23.82 12.32 17.34
CA GLU A 441 -23.84 10.95 17.86
C GLU A 441 -23.43 9.83 16.88
N LEU A 442 -23.18 10.13 15.62
CA LEU A 442 -22.73 9.15 14.63
C LEU A 442 -21.21 9.01 14.66
N ARG A 443 -20.75 7.76 14.75
CA ARG A 443 -19.34 7.39 14.73
C ARG A 443 -19.06 6.43 13.58
N VAL A 444 -17.90 6.58 12.92
CA VAL A 444 -17.51 5.79 11.76
C VAL A 444 -17.55 4.30 12.06
N LYS A 445 -16.87 3.84 13.12
CA LYS A 445 -16.79 2.41 13.45
C LYS A 445 -18.13 1.81 13.83
N THR A 446 -18.96 2.54 14.57
CA THR A 446 -20.30 2.07 14.98
C THR A 446 -21.19 1.89 13.74
N VAL A 447 -21.28 2.92 12.91
CA VAL A 447 -22.09 2.89 11.68
C VAL A 447 -21.61 1.84 10.69
N ALA A 448 -20.30 1.70 10.55
CA ALA A 448 -19.70 0.69 9.68
C ALA A 448 -19.99 -0.74 10.19
N ALA A 449 -19.84 -0.99 11.49
CA ALA A 449 -20.12 -2.30 12.07
C ALA A 449 -21.60 -2.70 11.88
N GLU A 450 -22.53 -1.81 12.22
CA GLU A 450 -23.97 -2.03 12.01
C GLU A 450 -24.31 -2.26 10.53
N GLY A 451 -23.70 -1.47 9.64
CA GLY A 451 -24.00 -1.54 8.21
C GLY A 451 -23.42 -2.74 7.48
N LEU A 452 -22.28 -3.27 7.94
CA LEU A 452 -21.58 -4.39 7.30
C LEU A 452 -22.05 -5.75 7.83
N MET A 453 -22.51 -5.82 9.09
CA MET A 453 -22.84 -7.07 9.77
C MET A 453 -24.35 -7.28 9.97
N ALA A 454 -25.18 -6.33 9.54
CA ALA A 454 -26.64 -6.44 9.59
C ALA A 454 -27.25 -7.05 8.29
N ALA A 455 -26.43 -7.55 7.39
CA ALA A 455 -26.85 -8.06 6.08
C ALA A 455 -27.03 -9.59 6.05
#